data_529ee266360f730609506c595354ffdd
#
_entry.id   529ee266360f730609506c595354ffdd
#
_cell.length_a   1.000
_cell.length_b   1.000
_cell.length_c   1.000
_cell.angle_alpha   90.00
_cell.angle_beta   90.00
_cell.angle_gamma   90.00
#
_symmetry.space_group_name_H-M   'P 1'
#
loop_
_entity.id
_entity.type
_entity.pdbx_description
1 polymer ?
#
loop_
_entity_poly.entity_id
_entity_poly.type
_entity_poly.pdbx_seq_one_letter_code
_entity_poly.pdbx_strand_id
1 'polypeptide(L)'
;MDGVPPRAKMEQQRLRRYKKVYTEQLKSELKKKYNIENNMYFDSNQISPGTIFMDKLSKHLKKNKSRFNVEDVIISDTLEVGEGEHKILNYIKENIENKSNICVYGDDADLIFLMMSLDLGNNVNIMKSQSLPEDMQYGFLDINKISKDFCKYMEIDENKKNKVLNDYIFLMMIFGDDFVKNIPSLNIRRSYNLLLDIYKKNYKKNGEYLIKKVKT
;
A
#
# COMPACT_ATOMS: atom_id res chain seq x y z
N MET A 1 3.22 3.17 -12.31
CA MET A 1 4.48 3.77 -11.75
C MET A 1 4.10 4.99 -10.93
N ASP A 2 4.83 5.24 -9.83
CA ASP A 2 4.59 6.45 -9.03
C ASP A 2 4.88 7.72 -9.81
N GLY A 3 3.96 8.66 -9.74
CA GLY A 3 4.16 10.04 -10.14
C GLY A 3 4.52 10.90 -8.93
N VAL A 4 4.30 12.21 -9.04
CA VAL A 4 4.56 13.13 -7.93
C VAL A 4 3.58 12.84 -6.79
N PRO A 5 4.07 12.44 -5.61
CA PRO A 5 3.21 12.12 -4.47
C PRO A 5 2.76 13.39 -3.72
N PRO A 6 1.82 13.26 -2.78
CA PRO A 6 1.47 14.34 -1.85
C PRO A 6 2.66 14.84 -1.03
N ARG A 7 2.56 16.08 -0.53
CA ARG A 7 3.67 16.76 0.17
C ARG A 7 4.23 15.96 1.36
N ALA A 8 3.38 15.33 2.13
CA ALA A 8 3.81 14.51 3.28
C ALA A 8 4.75 13.38 2.86
N LYS A 9 4.37 12.65 1.82
CA LYS A 9 5.18 11.56 1.25
C LYS A 9 6.48 12.09 0.60
N MET A 10 6.47 13.29 0.01
CA MET A 10 7.70 13.88 -0.54
C MET A 10 8.77 14.11 0.53
N GLU A 11 8.41 14.55 1.72
CA GLU A 11 9.35 14.72 2.83
C GLU A 11 9.97 13.39 3.24
N GLN A 12 9.15 12.37 3.38
CA GLN A 12 9.61 11.02 3.70
C GLN A 12 10.53 10.46 2.60
N GLN A 13 10.14 10.58 1.33
CA GLN A 13 10.97 10.13 0.20
C GLN A 13 12.30 10.88 0.14
N ARG A 14 12.33 12.19 0.44
CA ARG A 14 13.56 12.98 0.51
C ARG A 14 14.50 12.43 1.59
N LEU A 15 13.95 12.13 2.77
CA LEU A 15 14.74 11.59 3.88
C LEU A 15 15.28 10.18 3.53
N ARG A 16 14.45 9.31 2.92
CA ARG A 16 14.90 7.98 2.47
C ARG A 16 16.05 8.08 1.46
N ARG A 17 15.95 8.97 0.46
CA ARG A 17 17.01 9.20 -0.54
C ARG A 17 18.29 9.69 0.10
N TYR A 18 18.22 10.68 0.99
CA TYR A 18 19.38 11.19 1.71
C TYR A 18 20.04 10.09 2.55
N LYS A 19 19.26 9.39 3.36
CA LYS A 19 19.77 8.28 4.19
C LYS A 19 20.45 7.21 3.35
N LYS A 20 19.93 6.92 2.18
CA LYS A 20 20.54 5.94 1.27
C LYS A 20 21.92 6.39 0.79
N VAL A 21 22.03 7.61 0.27
CA VAL A 21 23.33 8.17 -0.19
C VAL A 21 24.36 8.12 0.94
N TYR A 22 23.98 8.58 2.12
CA TYR A 22 24.86 8.55 3.30
C TYR A 22 25.29 7.13 3.66
N THR A 23 24.35 6.19 3.67
CA THR A 23 24.65 4.78 4.00
C THR A 23 25.59 4.14 2.97
N GLU A 24 25.42 4.43 1.67
CA GLU A 24 26.30 3.90 0.63
C GLU A 24 27.69 4.52 0.67
N GLN A 25 27.81 5.80 1.00
CA GLN A 25 29.12 6.41 1.26
C GLN A 25 29.84 5.72 2.41
N LEU A 26 29.17 5.52 3.54
CA LEU A 26 29.72 4.84 4.70
C LEU A 26 30.14 3.40 4.37
N LYS A 27 29.31 2.66 3.64
CA LYS A 27 29.65 1.31 3.18
C LYS A 27 30.88 1.29 2.27
N SER A 28 30.99 2.27 1.36
CA SER A 28 32.14 2.40 0.46
C SER A 28 33.44 2.66 1.24
N GLU A 29 33.39 3.54 2.24
CA GLU A 29 34.53 3.81 3.13
C GLU A 29 34.95 2.56 3.92
N LEU A 30 33.99 1.82 4.49
CA LEU A 30 34.25 0.58 5.20
C LEU A 30 34.84 -0.48 4.27
N LYS A 31 34.30 -0.66 3.07
CA LYS A 31 34.85 -1.57 2.08
C LYS A 31 36.30 -1.26 1.72
N LYS A 32 36.62 0.01 1.51
CA LYS A 32 37.99 0.46 1.26
C LYS A 32 38.90 0.13 2.45
N LYS A 33 38.42 0.41 3.67
CA LYS A 33 39.20 0.14 4.90
C LYS A 33 39.52 -1.35 5.09
N TYR A 34 38.62 -2.23 4.68
CA TYR A 34 38.78 -3.69 4.85
C TYR A 34 39.18 -4.41 3.56
N ASN A 35 39.60 -3.69 2.50
CA ASN A 35 40.00 -4.24 1.20
C ASN A 35 38.96 -5.20 0.58
N ILE A 36 37.67 -4.85 0.73
CA ILE A 36 36.55 -5.58 0.13
C ILE A 36 36.26 -5.00 -1.25
N GLU A 37 36.16 -5.84 -2.27
CA GLU A 37 35.82 -5.41 -3.63
C GLU A 37 34.51 -4.62 -3.68
N ASN A 38 34.53 -3.52 -4.44
CA ASN A 38 33.38 -2.69 -4.64
C ASN A 38 32.66 -3.14 -5.93
N ASN A 39 31.63 -3.97 -5.79
CA ASN A 39 30.80 -4.36 -6.92
C ASN A 39 30.03 -3.14 -7.45
N MET A 40 29.84 -3.08 -8.78
CA MET A 40 28.98 -2.07 -9.40
C MET A 40 27.58 -2.10 -8.79
N TYR A 41 27.16 -0.97 -8.28
CA TYR A 41 25.90 -0.82 -7.55
C TYR A 41 24.92 0.03 -8.38
N PHE A 42 23.71 -0.47 -8.56
CA PHE A 42 22.65 0.32 -9.18
C PHE A 42 22.10 1.33 -8.15
N ASP A 43 22.18 2.61 -8.48
CA ASP A 43 21.59 3.63 -7.63
C ASP A 43 20.06 3.62 -7.76
N SER A 44 19.37 2.99 -6.81
CA SER A 44 17.90 2.93 -6.81
C SER A 44 17.22 4.30 -6.58
N ASN A 45 17.96 5.38 -6.29
CA ASN A 45 17.40 6.73 -6.31
C ASN A 45 16.99 7.15 -7.72
N GLN A 46 17.53 6.49 -8.76
CA GLN A 46 17.07 6.65 -10.12
C GLN A 46 15.62 6.20 -10.33
N ILE A 47 15.12 5.29 -9.48
CA ILE A 47 13.70 4.89 -9.47
C ILE A 47 12.91 5.95 -8.68
N SER A 48 12.82 7.14 -9.26
CA SER A 48 12.06 8.27 -8.68
C SER A 48 11.41 9.06 -9.81
N PRO A 49 10.21 9.61 -9.61
CA PRO A 49 9.56 10.48 -10.61
C PRO A 49 10.48 11.60 -11.05
N GLY A 50 10.51 11.88 -12.35
CA GLY A 50 11.31 12.95 -12.94
C GLY A 50 12.76 12.60 -13.25
N THR A 51 13.21 11.37 -13.04
CA THR A 51 14.56 10.92 -13.42
C THR A 51 14.62 10.45 -14.88
N ILE A 52 15.81 10.54 -15.49
CA ILE A 52 16.06 10.04 -16.84
C ILE A 52 15.77 8.52 -16.94
N PHE A 53 16.08 7.78 -15.89
CA PHE A 53 15.81 6.34 -15.84
C PHE A 53 14.31 6.06 -15.95
N MET A 54 13.47 6.76 -15.19
CA MET A 54 12.02 6.56 -15.20
C MET A 54 11.38 7.02 -16.52
N ASP A 55 11.89 8.09 -17.15
CA ASP A 55 11.45 8.50 -18.47
C ASP A 55 11.76 7.42 -19.54
N LYS A 56 12.99 6.89 -19.52
CA LYS A 56 13.37 5.79 -20.42
C LYS A 56 12.53 4.54 -20.18
N LEU A 57 12.28 4.18 -18.93
CA LEU A 57 11.46 3.03 -18.57
C LEU A 57 10.03 3.21 -19.07
N SER A 58 9.42 4.37 -18.83
CA SER A 58 8.08 4.69 -19.32
C SER A 58 7.96 4.55 -20.85
N LYS A 59 8.89 5.16 -21.59
CA LYS A 59 8.95 5.08 -23.04
C LYS A 59 9.13 3.63 -23.52
N HIS A 60 10.00 2.87 -22.84
CA HIS A 60 10.24 1.47 -23.18
C HIS A 60 9.00 0.60 -22.98
N LEU A 61 8.31 0.74 -21.86
CA LEU A 61 7.09 -0.01 -21.57
C LEU A 61 5.98 0.33 -22.58
N LYS A 62 5.75 1.62 -22.84
CA LYS A 62 4.75 2.07 -23.83
C LYS A 62 5.04 1.53 -25.23
N LYS A 63 6.31 1.54 -25.67
CA LYS A 63 6.73 1.00 -26.97
C LYS A 63 6.54 -0.53 -27.06
N ASN A 64 6.71 -1.25 -25.97
CA ASN A 64 6.64 -2.70 -25.94
C ASN A 64 5.31 -3.23 -25.39
N LYS A 65 4.26 -2.42 -25.37
CA LYS A 65 2.93 -2.76 -24.88
C LYS A 65 2.38 -4.06 -25.48
N SER A 66 2.59 -4.29 -26.76
CA SER A 66 2.16 -5.49 -27.49
C SER A 66 2.87 -6.80 -27.10
N ARG A 67 3.95 -6.72 -26.33
CA ARG A 67 4.65 -7.92 -25.81
C ARG A 67 3.95 -8.56 -24.62
N PHE A 68 3.06 -7.83 -23.97
CA PHE A 68 2.22 -8.40 -22.91
C PHE A 68 1.10 -9.20 -23.60
N ASN A 69 1.06 -10.51 -23.35
CA ASN A 69 0.07 -11.40 -23.97
C ASN A 69 -1.27 -11.32 -23.23
N VAL A 70 -1.92 -10.16 -23.28
CA VAL A 70 -3.20 -9.85 -22.65
C VAL A 70 -4.03 -8.97 -23.58
N GLU A 71 -5.34 -8.92 -23.39
CA GLU A 71 -6.28 -8.17 -24.25
C GLU A 71 -6.01 -6.67 -24.23
N ASP A 72 -5.80 -6.09 -23.05
CA ASP A 72 -5.47 -4.67 -22.92
C ASP A 72 -4.36 -4.44 -21.87
N VAL A 73 -3.55 -3.42 -22.12
CA VAL A 73 -2.48 -2.98 -21.23
C VAL A 73 -2.58 -1.48 -21.00
N ILE A 74 -2.80 -1.08 -19.78
CA ILE A 74 -2.81 0.32 -19.36
C ILE A 74 -1.51 0.63 -18.64
N ILE A 75 -0.81 1.67 -19.08
CA ILE A 75 0.46 2.09 -18.48
C ILE A 75 0.27 3.51 -17.94
N SER A 76 0.07 3.61 -16.65
CA SER A 76 0.12 4.86 -15.91
C SER A 76 1.58 5.14 -15.52
N ASP A 77 2.16 6.19 -16.06
CA ASP A 77 3.57 6.51 -15.87
C ASP A 77 3.81 7.58 -14.79
N THR A 78 5.05 8.05 -14.71
CA THR A 78 5.47 9.04 -13.71
C THR A 78 4.97 10.47 -13.98
N LEU A 79 4.39 10.72 -15.14
CA LEU A 79 3.78 12.01 -15.47
C LEU A 79 2.39 12.17 -14.86
N GLU A 80 1.71 11.06 -14.59
CA GLU A 80 0.44 11.08 -13.86
C GLU A 80 0.72 11.23 -12.37
N VAL A 81 0.06 12.20 -11.75
CA VAL A 81 0.21 12.54 -10.32
C VAL A 81 -0.31 11.39 -9.44
N GLY A 82 0.35 11.18 -8.31
CA GLY A 82 -0.04 10.19 -7.31
C GLY A 82 0.82 8.93 -7.31
N GLU A 83 0.66 8.14 -6.26
CA GLU A 83 1.35 6.86 -6.11
C GLU A 83 0.66 5.77 -6.93
N GLY A 84 1.42 4.77 -7.36
CA GLY A 84 0.92 3.69 -8.20
C GLY A 84 -0.28 2.97 -7.60
N GLU A 85 -0.25 2.69 -6.31
CA GLU A 85 -1.34 2.03 -5.59
C GLU A 85 -2.64 2.85 -5.57
N HIS A 86 -2.55 4.17 -5.39
CA HIS A 86 -3.72 5.06 -5.47
C HIS A 86 -4.27 5.15 -6.89
N LYS A 87 -3.40 5.14 -7.90
CA LYS A 87 -3.84 5.11 -9.30
C LYS A 87 -4.57 3.81 -9.64
N ILE A 88 -4.07 2.67 -9.13
CA ILE A 88 -4.75 1.37 -9.26
C ILE A 88 -6.12 1.42 -8.59
N LEU A 89 -6.19 1.92 -7.35
CA LEU A 89 -7.45 2.05 -6.62
C LEU A 89 -8.47 2.91 -7.36
N ASN A 90 -8.04 4.07 -7.87
CA ASN A 90 -8.92 4.99 -8.62
C ASN A 90 -9.39 4.34 -9.92
N TYR A 91 -8.47 3.70 -10.65
CA TYR A 91 -8.81 2.98 -11.88
C TYR A 91 -9.87 1.89 -11.62
N ILE A 92 -9.70 1.09 -10.57
CA ILE A 92 -10.68 0.07 -10.18
C ILE A 92 -12.04 0.70 -9.89
N LYS A 93 -12.07 1.78 -9.11
CA LYS A 93 -13.33 2.46 -8.74
C LYS A 93 -14.08 3.05 -9.94
N GLU A 94 -13.35 3.54 -10.94
CA GLU A 94 -13.93 4.25 -12.07
C GLU A 94 -14.28 3.35 -13.25
N ASN A 95 -13.56 2.23 -13.42
CA ASN A 95 -13.61 1.46 -14.67
C ASN A 95 -13.99 0.00 -14.49
N ILE A 96 -13.95 -0.54 -13.27
CA ILE A 96 -14.21 -1.98 -13.06
C ILE A 96 -15.63 -2.19 -12.57
N GLU A 97 -16.35 -3.05 -13.28
CA GLU A 97 -17.71 -3.43 -12.90
C GLU A 97 -17.73 -4.27 -11.62
N ASN A 98 -18.85 -4.17 -10.89
CA ASN A 98 -19.12 -5.02 -9.73
C ASN A 98 -19.06 -6.49 -10.07
N LYS A 99 -18.55 -7.31 -9.14
CA LYS A 99 -18.37 -8.76 -9.27
C LYS A 99 -17.24 -9.22 -10.20
N SER A 100 -16.34 -8.35 -10.59
CA SER A 100 -15.12 -8.72 -11.30
C SER A 100 -14.11 -9.40 -10.38
N ASN A 101 -13.25 -10.23 -10.96
CA ASN A 101 -12.09 -10.77 -10.24
C ASN A 101 -10.89 -9.84 -10.43
N ILE A 102 -10.36 -9.35 -9.32
CA ILE A 102 -9.26 -8.39 -9.29
C ILE A 102 -8.07 -9.02 -8.60
N CYS A 103 -6.90 -8.95 -9.21
CA CYS A 103 -5.63 -9.31 -8.58
C CYS A 103 -4.68 -8.12 -8.65
N VAL A 104 -4.28 -7.61 -7.49
CA VAL A 104 -3.31 -6.51 -7.38
C VAL A 104 -1.98 -7.07 -6.93
N TYR A 105 -0.93 -6.88 -7.74
CA TYR A 105 0.43 -7.28 -7.34
C TYR A 105 1.11 -6.13 -6.58
N GLY A 106 1.56 -6.40 -5.36
CA GLY A 106 2.32 -5.46 -4.55
C GLY A 106 2.62 -5.99 -3.16
N ASP A 107 3.75 -5.57 -2.62
CA ASP A 107 4.26 -6.03 -1.32
C ASP A 107 3.96 -5.06 -0.17
N ASP A 108 3.47 -3.85 -0.48
CA ASP A 108 3.17 -2.84 0.53
C ASP A 108 1.96 -3.23 1.39
N ALA A 109 2.03 -2.92 2.68
CA ALA A 109 0.95 -3.23 3.62
C ALA A 109 -0.28 -2.33 3.41
N ASP A 110 -0.08 -1.12 2.93
CA ASP A 110 -1.14 -0.14 2.70
C ASP A 110 -2.14 -0.60 1.63
N LEU A 111 -1.69 -1.44 0.67
CA LEU A 111 -2.56 -2.08 -0.31
C LEU A 111 -3.72 -2.86 0.33
N ILE A 112 -3.50 -3.47 1.50
CA ILE A 112 -4.56 -4.22 2.19
C ILE A 112 -5.70 -3.28 2.55
N PHE A 113 -5.39 -2.13 3.16
CA PHE A 113 -6.41 -1.16 3.56
C PHE A 113 -7.06 -0.48 2.36
N LEU A 114 -6.28 -0.17 1.32
CA LEU A 114 -6.80 0.38 0.08
C LEU A 114 -7.80 -0.58 -0.58
N MET A 115 -7.46 -1.87 -0.68
CA MET A 115 -8.35 -2.87 -1.27
C MET A 115 -9.55 -3.18 -0.37
N MET A 116 -9.39 -3.17 0.97
CA MET A 116 -10.54 -3.29 1.90
C MET A 116 -11.52 -2.13 1.79
N SER A 117 -11.07 -0.95 1.35
CA SER A 117 -11.93 0.22 1.12
C SER A 117 -12.81 0.12 -0.13
N LEU A 118 -12.56 -0.87 -1.00
CA LEU A 118 -13.37 -1.14 -2.18
C LEU A 118 -14.68 -1.81 -1.78
N ASP A 119 -15.79 -1.10 -1.93
CA ASP A 119 -17.15 -1.59 -1.67
C ASP A 119 -17.84 -2.04 -2.97
N LEU A 120 -17.19 -2.90 -3.73
CA LEU A 120 -17.66 -3.26 -5.07
C LEU A 120 -18.23 -4.69 -5.18
N GLY A 121 -18.28 -5.45 -4.07
CA GLY A 121 -18.69 -6.86 -4.13
C GLY A 121 -17.79 -7.73 -5.02
N ASN A 122 -16.62 -7.22 -5.41
CA ASN A 122 -15.65 -7.89 -6.24
C ASN A 122 -14.82 -8.89 -5.45
N ASN A 123 -14.29 -9.89 -6.13
CA ASN A 123 -13.28 -10.77 -5.57
C ASN A 123 -11.92 -10.09 -5.72
N VAL A 124 -11.39 -9.58 -4.62
CA VAL A 124 -10.11 -8.85 -4.61
C VAL A 124 -9.05 -9.70 -3.93
N ASN A 125 -7.98 -9.96 -4.66
CA ASN A 125 -6.78 -10.64 -4.16
C ASN A 125 -5.57 -9.72 -4.28
N ILE A 126 -4.69 -9.75 -3.28
CA ILE A 126 -3.37 -9.15 -3.37
C ILE A 126 -2.35 -10.27 -3.55
N MET A 127 -1.59 -10.22 -4.63
CA MET A 127 -0.45 -11.12 -4.86
C MET A 127 0.80 -10.49 -4.29
N LYS A 128 1.53 -11.23 -3.45
CA LYS A 128 2.78 -10.81 -2.80
C LYS A 128 3.92 -11.73 -3.17
N SER A 129 5.14 -11.16 -3.22
CA SER A 129 6.38 -11.90 -3.46
C SER A 129 7.38 -11.81 -2.31
N GLN A 130 7.11 -10.98 -1.31
CA GLN A 130 7.99 -10.80 -0.16
C GLN A 130 7.33 -11.27 1.13
N SER A 131 8.15 -11.56 2.12
CA SER A 131 7.70 -12.03 3.45
C SER A 131 6.88 -13.33 3.40
N LEU A 132 7.22 -14.19 2.45
CA LEU A 132 6.63 -15.52 2.29
C LEU A 132 7.55 -16.60 2.87
N PRO A 133 7.02 -17.82 3.18
CA PRO A 133 7.85 -18.99 3.46
C PRO A 133 8.87 -19.25 2.34
N GLU A 134 10.02 -19.83 2.68
CA GLU A 134 11.16 -20.03 1.76
C GLU A 134 10.83 -20.87 0.51
N ASP A 135 9.82 -21.72 0.60
CA ASP A 135 9.35 -22.58 -0.47
C ASP A 135 8.29 -21.91 -1.39
N MET A 136 7.84 -20.70 -1.04
CA MET A 136 6.82 -19.98 -1.78
C MET A 136 7.41 -18.81 -2.58
N GLN A 137 7.17 -18.81 -3.88
CA GLN A 137 7.54 -17.69 -4.75
C GLN A 137 6.51 -16.55 -4.72
N TYR A 138 5.23 -16.89 -4.62
CA TYR A 138 4.11 -15.94 -4.53
C TYR A 138 3.08 -16.42 -3.51
N GLY A 139 2.47 -15.47 -2.83
CA GLY A 139 1.33 -15.70 -1.93
C GLY A 139 0.16 -14.81 -2.30
N PHE A 140 -1.06 -15.27 -2.01
CA PHE A 140 -2.29 -14.51 -2.27
C PHE A 140 -3.01 -14.20 -0.97
N LEU A 141 -3.42 -12.94 -0.81
CA LEU A 141 -4.27 -12.47 0.28
C LEU A 141 -5.67 -12.21 -0.29
N ASP A 142 -6.63 -13.03 0.11
CA ASP A 142 -8.05 -12.84 -0.21
C ASP A 142 -8.63 -11.75 0.70
N ILE A 143 -8.86 -10.57 0.14
CA ILE A 143 -9.35 -9.39 0.89
C ILE A 143 -10.78 -9.61 1.39
N ASN A 144 -11.61 -10.33 0.65
CA ASN A 144 -12.98 -10.63 1.08
C ASN A 144 -12.98 -11.55 2.29
N LYS A 145 -12.10 -12.56 2.30
CA LYS A 145 -11.95 -13.46 3.44
C LYS A 145 -11.43 -12.73 4.66
N ILE A 146 -10.38 -11.91 4.52
CA ILE A 146 -9.85 -11.08 5.61
C ILE A 146 -10.95 -10.18 6.18
N SER A 147 -11.74 -9.53 5.33
CA SER A 147 -12.84 -8.67 5.74
C SER A 147 -13.93 -9.43 6.51
N LYS A 148 -14.29 -10.64 6.06
CA LYS A 148 -15.25 -11.51 6.75
C LYS A 148 -14.73 -12.00 8.09
N ASP A 149 -13.47 -12.45 8.12
CA ASP A 149 -12.84 -12.92 9.37
C ASP A 149 -12.72 -11.79 10.39
N PHE A 150 -12.47 -10.57 9.94
CA PHE A 150 -12.48 -9.39 10.80
C PHE A 150 -13.89 -9.12 11.38
N CYS A 151 -14.94 -9.16 10.56
CA CYS A 151 -16.32 -9.00 11.04
C CYS A 151 -16.70 -10.09 12.05
N LYS A 152 -16.29 -11.34 11.81
CA LYS A 152 -16.48 -12.44 12.73
C LYS A 152 -15.74 -12.21 14.06
N TYR A 153 -14.48 -11.77 14.01
CA TYR A 153 -13.72 -11.39 15.21
C TYR A 153 -14.42 -10.28 16.00
N MET A 154 -14.95 -9.29 15.30
CA MET A 154 -15.70 -8.19 15.91
C MET A 154 -17.11 -8.57 16.36
N GLU A 155 -17.61 -9.76 16.00
CA GLU A 155 -18.98 -10.24 16.26
C GLU A 155 -20.05 -9.31 15.69
N ILE A 156 -19.89 -8.95 14.41
CA ILE A 156 -20.74 -8.00 13.69
C ILE A 156 -21.35 -8.67 12.48
N ASP A 157 -22.62 -8.34 12.19
CA ASP A 157 -23.34 -8.84 11.03
C ASP A 157 -22.68 -8.41 9.71
N GLU A 158 -22.67 -9.30 8.72
CA GLU A 158 -22.08 -9.02 7.41
C GLU A 158 -22.73 -7.81 6.68
N ASN A 159 -24.03 -7.54 6.93
CA ASN A 159 -24.72 -6.38 6.36
C ASN A 159 -24.18 -5.02 6.85
N LYS A 160 -23.41 -5.01 7.93
CA LYS A 160 -22.76 -3.83 8.51
C LYS A 160 -21.26 -3.76 8.17
N LYS A 161 -20.75 -4.74 7.41
CA LYS A 161 -19.33 -4.92 7.09
C LYS A 161 -18.65 -3.63 6.68
N ASN A 162 -19.16 -2.95 5.68
CA ASN A 162 -18.47 -1.80 5.08
C ASN A 162 -18.25 -0.64 6.05
N LYS A 163 -19.23 -0.36 6.92
CA LYS A 163 -19.10 0.69 7.93
C LYS A 163 -18.05 0.35 8.98
N VAL A 164 -18.02 -0.91 9.41
CA VAL A 164 -17.05 -1.37 10.39
C VAL A 164 -15.64 -1.46 9.80
N LEU A 165 -15.50 -1.84 8.54
CA LEU A 165 -14.22 -1.82 7.85
C LEU A 165 -13.68 -0.40 7.69
N ASN A 166 -14.54 0.58 7.40
CA ASN A 166 -14.14 1.98 7.36
C ASN A 166 -13.64 2.47 8.74
N ASP A 167 -14.35 2.11 9.81
CA ASP A 167 -13.89 2.41 11.17
C ASP A 167 -12.56 1.72 11.49
N TYR A 168 -12.39 0.48 11.05
CA TYR A 168 -11.13 -0.25 11.23
C TYR A 168 -9.97 0.41 10.48
N ILE A 169 -10.17 0.77 9.22
CA ILE A 169 -9.17 1.50 8.43
C ILE A 169 -8.81 2.81 9.12
N PHE A 170 -9.80 3.57 9.59
CA PHE A 170 -9.57 4.80 10.33
C PHE A 170 -8.75 4.57 11.60
N LEU A 171 -9.05 3.53 12.38
CA LEU A 171 -8.28 3.16 13.57
C LEU A 171 -6.82 2.81 13.22
N MET A 172 -6.59 2.15 12.07
CA MET A 172 -5.23 1.84 11.62
C MET A 172 -4.46 3.09 11.21
N MET A 173 -5.12 4.05 10.58
CA MET A 173 -4.49 5.34 10.21
C MET A 173 -4.02 6.15 11.44
N ILE A 174 -4.62 5.95 12.61
CA ILE A 174 -4.19 6.60 13.87
C ILE A 174 -2.77 6.14 14.29
N PHE A 175 -2.37 4.92 13.93
CA PHE A 175 -1.01 4.44 14.15
C PHE A 175 0.03 5.08 13.23
N GLY A 176 -0.44 5.83 12.25
CA GLY A 176 0.38 6.52 11.25
C GLY A 176 0.72 5.65 10.05
N ASP A 177 0.82 6.31 8.93
CA ASP A 177 1.23 5.77 7.64
C ASP A 177 2.19 6.77 6.95
N ASP A 178 2.40 6.59 5.66
CA ASP A 178 3.26 7.47 4.87
C ASP A 178 2.67 8.88 4.67
N PHE A 179 1.38 9.09 4.95
CA PHE A 179 0.66 10.35 4.75
C PHE A 179 0.26 11.02 6.06
N VAL A 180 -0.03 10.22 7.08
CA VAL A 180 -0.50 10.69 8.39
C VAL A 180 0.52 10.30 9.46
N LYS A 181 0.99 11.28 10.22
CA LYS A 181 1.91 11.03 11.34
C LYS A 181 1.19 10.24 12.43
N ASN A 182 1.88 9.27 13.01
CA ASN A 182 1.38 8.53 14.17
C ASN A 182 1.14 9.44 15.38
N ILE A 183 0.18 9.06 16.19
CA ILE A 183 0.01 9.66 17.52
C ILE A 183 1.17 9.14 18.41
N PRO A 184 2.04 10.03 18.94
CA PRO A 184 3.27 9.60 19.64
C PRO A 184 3.05 8.66 20.83
N SER A 185 1.89 8.75 21.49
CA SER A 185 1.52 7.89 22.61
C SER A 185 1.05 6.48 22.21
N LEU A 186 0.80 6.25 20.90
CA LEU A 186 0.32 4.97 20.39
C LEU A 186 1.45 4.20 19.70
N ASN A 187 1.70 2.98 20.17
CA ASN A 187 2.60 2.04 19.52
C ASN A 187 1.79 0.85 19.03
N ILE A 188 1.85 0.57 17.73
CA ILE A 188 1.05 -0.49 17.11
C ILE A 188 1.20 -1.85 17.81
N ARG A 189 2.41 -2.25 18.17
CA ARG A 189 2.68 -3.54 18.81
C ARG A 189 2.05 -3.68 20.19
N ARG A 190 1.87 -2.58 20.91
CA ARG A 190 1.34 -2.57 22.29
C ARG A 190 -0.12 -2.17 22.34
N SER A 191 -0.56 -1.33 21.42
CA SER A 191 -1.88 -0.68 21.51
C SER A 191 -2.91 -1.25 20.53
N TYR A 192 -2.50 -2.07 19.55
CA TYR A 192 -3.40 -2.59 18.52
C TYR A 192 -4.59 -3.36 19.11
N ASN A 193 -4.33 -4.41 19.89
CA ASN A 193 -5.39 -5.24 20.48
C ASN A 193 -6.26 -4.43 21.45
N LEU A 194 -5.64 -3.58 22.27
CA LEU A 194 -6.37 -2.72 23.21
C LEU A 194 -7.33 -1.78 22.47
N LEU A 195 -6.88 -1.16 21.38
CA LEU A 195 -7.70 -0.25 20.59
C LEU A 195 -8.90 -0.95 19.95
N LEU A 196 -8.68 -2.15 19.41
CA LEU A 196 -9.76 -2.96 18.86
C LEU A 196 -10.76 -3.43 19.93
N ASP A 197 -10.29 -3.83 21.09
CA ASP A 197 -11.15 -4.25 22.20
C ASP A 197 -12.01 -3.09 22.72
N ILE A 198 -11.43 -1.88 22.84
CA ILE A 198 -12.17 -0.68 23.22
C ILE A 198 -13.24 -0.36 22.15
N TYR A 199 -12.87 -0.40 20.88
CA TYR A 199 -13.81 -0.18 19.78
C TYR A 199 -14.95 -1.20 19.81
N LYS A 200 -14.64 -2.50 19.93
CA LYS A 200 -15.62 -3.59 20.01
C LYS A 200 -16.60 -3.40 21.18
N LYS A 201 -16.08 -3.06 22.36
CA LYS A 201 -16.91 -2.80 23.56
C LYS A 201 -17.84 -1.59 23.35
N ASN A 202 -17.32 -0.50 22.81
CA ASN A 202 -18.11 0.71 22.55
C ASN A 202 -19.18 0.47 21.49
N TYR A 203 -18.83 -0.23 20.39
CA TYR A 203 -19.78 -0.59 19.34
C TYR A 203 -20.92 -1.47 19.90
N LYS A 204 -20.59 -2.50 20.69
CA LYS A 204 -21.60 -3.36 21.32
C LYS A 204 -22.54 -2.59 22.27
N LYS A 205 -22.02 -1.61 22.99
CA LYS A 205 -22.79 -0.80 23.94
C LYS A 205 -23.71 0.21 23.27
N ASN A 206 -23.20 0.90 22.26
CA ASN A 206 -23.85 2.10 21.69
C ASN A 206 -24.42 1.86 20.29
N GLY A 207 -23.95 0.84 19.56
CA GLY A 207 -24.28 0.61 18.14
C GLY A 207 -23.78 1.68 17.19
N GLU A 208 -22.85 2.54 17.62
CA GLU A 208 -22.39 3.70 16.87
C GLU A 208 -21.06 3.42 16.14
N TYR A 209 -20.93 3.98 14.93
CA TYR A 209 -19.71 3.98 14.14
C TYR A 209 -18.88 5.22 14.44
N LEU A 210 -17.56 5.11 14.27
CA LEU A 210 -16.62 6.24 14.43
C LEU A 210 -16.79 7.24 13.28
N ILE A 211 -16.93 6.71 12.05
CA ILE A 211 -17.11 7.53 10.86
C ILE A 211 -18.60 7.77 10.63
N LYS A 212 -19.04 9.01 10.79
CA LYS A 212 -20.42 9.44 10.53
C LYS A 212 -20.44 10.33 9.29
N LYS A 213 -21.37 10.08 8.35
CA LYS A 213 -21.61 11.03 7.26
C LYS A 213 -22.17 12.31 7.87
N VAL A 214 -21.45 13.42 7.73
CA VAL A 214 -21.98 14.74 8.03
C VAL A 214 -22.99 15.06 6.91
N LYS A 215 -24.24 15.33 7.29
CA LYS A 215 -25.19 15.89 6.34
C LYS A 215 -24.77 17.34 6.10
N THR A 216 -24.16 17.59 4.94
CA THR A 216 -23.95 18.94 4.40
C THR A 216 -25.27 19.44 3.82
#